data_c003adadc54e20c324bf722427e0518b
#
_entry.id   c003adadc54e20c324bf722427e0518b
#
_cell.length_a   1.000
_cell.length_b   1.000
_cell.length_c   1.000
_cell.angle_alpha   90.00
_cell.angle_beta   90.00
_cell.angle_gamma   90.00
#
_symmetry.space_group_name_H-M   'P 1'
#
loop_
_entity.id
_entity.type
_entity.pdbx_description
1 polymer ?
#
loop_
_entity_poly.entity_id
_entity_poly.type
_entity_poly.pdbx_seq_one_letter_code
_entity_poly.pdbx_strand_id
1 'polypeptide(L)'
;SGEDAFRLNDTYGFPIDLTKEILAERGMAVAEDIFYRLMKEQKERARAARKNAGADAWAGEEDILEDLPETAFVGYQTLETTAKVLAIVKNGERVSSAKEGDSVIVILNQTPFYAEGGGQVGDTGILKNSGALVNVTDTTKNQSKLFLHHAFVAKGELIVDETVTASVHSMLRRDIMCNHTAAHLLQAALRNVLGDHVEQAGQMVNDKEVRFDFTHFSALTPEEITKVEQEVNLIIRRAIDVECREMPIEEAKKLGAMALFGEKYGDIVRVVSVGDYS
;
A
#
# COMPACT_ATOMS: atom_id res chain seq x y z
N SER A 1 16.04 4.71 -31.92
CA SER A 1 15.06 5.76 -31.70
C SER A 1 14.59 5.77 -30.24
N GLY A 2 13.88 6.83 -29.81
CA GLY A 2 13.24 6.86 -28.49
C GLY A 2 12.15 5.80 -28.34
N GLU A 3 11.50 5.39 -29.41
CA GLU A 3 10.50 4.33 -29.46
C GLU A 3 11.13 2.94 -29.19
N ASP A 4 12.31 2.68 -29.77
CA ASP A 4 13.03 1.43 -29.51
C ASP A 4 13.50 1.35 -28.05
N ALA A 5 14.00 2.46 -27.50
CA ALA A 5 14.38 2.56 -26.10
C ALA A 5 13.18 2.34 -25.17
N PHE A 6 12.02 2.92 -25.51
CA PHE A 6 10.77 2.67 -24.78
C PHE A 6 10.36 1.20 -24.82
N ARG A 7 10.41 0.58 -26.00
CA ARG A 7 10.10 -0.85 -26.16
C ARG A 7 11.04 -1.75 -25.37
N LEU A 8 12.34 -1.42 -25.36
CA LEU A 8 13.33 -2.14 -24.55
C LEU A 8 13.03 -2.04 -23.07
N ASN A 9 12.62 -0.87 -22.60
CA ASN A 9 12.26 -0.66 -21.20
C ASN A 9 10.91 -1.32 -20.84
N ASP A 10 9.85 -1.04 -21.61
CA ASP A 10 8.48 -1.46 -21.33
C ASP A 10 8.28 -2.98 -21.48
N THR A 11 8.87 -3.58 -22.52
CA THR A 11 8.67 -4.99 -22.84
C THR A 11 9.70 -5.91 -22.20
N TYR A 12 10.95 -5.45 -22.08
CA TYR A 12 12.08 -6.27 -21.66
C TYR A 12 12.71 -5.83 -20.34
N GLY A 13 12.17 -4.77 -19.71
CA GLY A 13 12.69 -4.24 -18.45
C GLY A 13 14.08 -3.61 -18.56
N PHE A 14 14.56 -3.29 -19.76
CA PHE A 14 15.93 -2.80 -19.98
C PHE A 14 16.03 -1.30 -19.65
N PRO A 15 16.86 -0.89 -18.67
CA PRO A 15 16.93 0.50 -18.22
C PRO A 15 17.37 1.48 -19.30
N ILE A 16 16.75 2.68 -19.31
CA ILE A 16 17.10 3.73 -20.28
C ILE A 16 18.55 4.17 -20.14
N ASP A 17 19.08 4.24 -18.92
CA ASP A 17 20.45 4.69 -18.67
C ASP A 17 21.45 3.72 -19.26
N LEU A 18 21.23 2.43 -19.15
CA LEU A 18 22.06 1.40 -19.78
C LEU A 18 21.96 1.45 -21.31
N THR A 19 20.77 1.74 -21.84
CA THR A 19 20.59 1.98 -23.27
C THR A 19 21.41 3.20 -23.75
N LYS A 20 21.47 4.27 -22.95
CA LYS A 20 22.26 5.47 -23.23
C LYS A 20 23.75 5.19 -23.23
N GLU A 21 24.25 4.45 -22.24
CA GLU A 21 25.67 4.06 -22.15
C GLU A 21 26.12 3.24 -23.37
N ILE A 22 25.39 2.18 -23.71
CA ILE A 22 25.71 1.33 -24.87
C ILE A 22 25.67 2.10 -26.18
N LEU A 23 24.74 3.04 -26.34
CA LEU A 23 24.66 3.85 -27.55
C LEU A 23 25.78 4.93 -27.61
N ALA A 24 26.14 5.49 -26.46
CA ALA A 24 27.24 6.45 -26.36
C ALA A 24 28.59 5.85 -26.79
N GLU A 25 28.88 4.60 -26.44
CA GLU A 25 30.07 3.86 -26.89
C GLU A 25 30.13 3.71 -28.42
N ARG A 26 28.97 3.77 -29.09
CA ARG A 26 28.85 3.68 -30.56
C ARG A 26 28.65 5.04 -31.24
N GLY A 27 28.81 6.14 -30.50
CA GLY A 27 28.65 7.50 -31.01
C GLY A 27 27.19 7.85 -31.36
N MET A 28 26.21 7.12 -30.77
CA MET A 28 24.78 7.32 -30.98
C MET A 28 24.10 7.86 -29.72
N ALA A 29 22.95 8.51 -29.87
CA ALA A 29 22.16 9.02 -28.77
C ALA A 29 20.71 8.56 -28.86
N VAL A 30 20.04 8.51 -27.69
CA VAL A 30 18.59 8.23 -27.60
C VAL A 30 17.83 9.56 -27.72
N ALA A 31 16.70 9.55 -28.41
CA ALA A 31 15.71 10.63 -28.36
C ALA A 31 14.91 10.52 -27.03
N GLU A 32 15.44 11.11 -25.96
CA GLU A 32 14.90 10.99 -24.60
C GLU A 32 13.50 11.62 -24.48
N ASP A 33 13.24 12.71 -25.19
CA ASP A 33 11.93 13.37 -25.27
C ASP A 33 10.83 12.42 -25.75
N ILE A 34 11.12 11.60 -26.74
CA ILE A 34 10.19 10.57 -27.25
C ILE A 34 10.01 9.46 -26.24
N PHE A 35 11.10 9.00 -25.62
CA PHE A 35 11.04 7.98 -24.57
C PHE A 35 10.16 8.40 -23.40
N TYR A 36 10.40 9.57 -22.81
CA TYR A 36 9.63 10.04 -21.66
C TYR A 36 8.18 10.36 -22.00
N ARG A 37 7.90 10.81 -23.22
CA ARG A 37 6.52 11.00 -23.70
C ARG A 37 5.77 9.66 -23.74
N LEU A 38 6.37 8.61 -24.31
CA LEU A 38 5.76 7.29 -24.40
C LEU A 38 5.59 6.65 -23.01
N MET A 39 6.53 6.82 -22.09
CA MET A 39 6.40 6.40 -20.69
C MET A 39 5.24 7.10 -20.00
N LYS A 40 5.04 8.40 -20.25
CA LYS A 40 3.90 9.16 -19.71
C LYS A 40 2.58 8.65 -20.29
N GLU A 41 2.49 8.45 -21.59
CA GLU A 41 1.30 7.90 -22.27
C GLU A 41 0.96 6.49 -21.78
N GLN A 42 1.96 5.64 -21.53
CA GLN A 42 1.78 4.31 -20.96
C GLN A 42 1.20 4.40 -19.53
N LYS A 43 1.77 5.29 -18.72
CA LYS A 43 1.30 5.52 -17.33
C LYS A 43 -0.13 6.07 -17.30
N GLU A 44 -0.48 6.94 -18.24
CA GLU A 44 -1.86 7.47 -18.41
C GLU A 44 -2.82 6.37 -18.89
N ARG A 45 -2.40 5.51 -19.83
CA ARG A 45 -3.18 4.34 -20.27
C ARG A 45 -3.40 3.33 -19.14
N ALA A 46 -2.37 3.06 -18.33
CA ALA A 46 -2.49 2.18 -17.18
C ALA A 46 -3.44 2.77 -16.12
N ARG A 47 -3.41 4.09 -15.90
CA ARG A 47 -4.38 4.80 -15.06
C ARG A 47 -5.80 4.72 -15.64
N ALA A 48 -5.97 4.97 -16.95
CA ALA A 48 -7.27 4.87 -17.62
C ALA A 48 -7.82 3.43 -17.61
N ALA A 49 -6.97 2.42 -17.75
CA ALA A 49 -7.37 1.02 -17.64
C ALA A 49 -7.82 0.65 -16.23
N ARG A 50 -7.16 1.15 -15.20
CA ARG A 50 -7.62 1.03 -13.79
C ARG A 50 -8.97 1.72 -13.59
N LYS A 51 -9.14 2.91 -14.16
CA LYS A 51 -10.39 3.67 -14.14
C LYS A 51 -11.55 2.88 -14.76
N ASN A 52 -11.33 2.24 -15.91
CA ASN A 52 -12.32 1.40 -16.59
C ASN A 52 -12.56 0.05 -15.89
N ALA A 53 -11.65 -0.42 -15.02
CA ALA A 53 -11.80 -1.65 -14.24
C ALA A 53 -12.58 -1.46 -12.93
N GLY A 54 -13.20 -0.28 -12.70
CA GLY A 54 -14.04 0.00 -11.53
C GLY A 54 -13.30 0.52 -10.30
N ALA A 55 -11.97 0.64 -10.34
CA ALA A 55 -11.18 1.21 -9.25
C ALA A 55 -11.33 2.74 -9.12
N ASP A 56 -11.85 3.41 -10.15
CA ASP A 56 -12.07 4.87 -10.19
C ASP A 56 -13.55 5.27 -10.41
N ALA A 57 -14.49 4.38 -10.13
CA ALA A 57 -15.92 4.79 -10.09
C ALA A 57 -16.17 5.85 -8.99
N TRP A 58 -15.14 6.22 -8.25
CA TRP A 58 -15.17 7.00 -7.01
C TRP A 58 -14.43 8.33 -7.08
N ALA A 59 -13.84 8.70 -8.23
CA ALA A 59 -13.09 9.95 -8.42
C ALA A 59 -13.94 11.25 -8.34
N GLY A 60 -15.26 11.15 -8.12
CA GLY A 60 -16.16 12.28 -7.92
C GLY A 60 -16.60 12.49 -6.47
N GLU A 61 -16.09 11.69 -5.52
CA GLU A 61 -16.58 11.66 -4.14
C GLU A 61 -15.83 12.58 -3.19
N GLU A 62 -14.71 13.16 -3.60
CA GLU A 62 -13.96 14.09 -2.74
C GLU A 62 -14.83 15.29 -2.35
N ASP A 63 -15.56 15.86 -3.30
CA ASP A 63 -16.41 17.04 -3.07
C ASP A 63 -17.57 16.77 -2.08
N ILE A 64 -18.14 15.55 -2.10
CA ILE A 64 -19.28 15.22 -1.23
C ILE A 64 -18.88 14.88 0.22
N LEU A 65 -17.59 14.77 0.51
CA LEU A 65 -17.04 14.40 1.83
C LEU A 65 -16.18 15.50 2.47
N GLU A 66 -16.02 16.66 1.82
CA GLU A 66 -15.13 17.75 2.27
C GLU A 66 -15.48 18.34 3.65
N ASP A 67 -16.75 18.29 4.03
CA ASP A 67 -17.24 18.82 5.30
C ASP A 67 -17.01 17.89 6.49
N LEU A 68 -16.51 16.66 6.27
CA LEU A 68 -16.30 15.70 7.32
C LEU A 68 -14.94 15.87 8.01
N PRO A 69 -14.89 15.68 9.35
CA PRO A 69 -13.63 15.67 10.08
C PRO A 69 -12.79 14.45 9.70
N GLU A 70 -11.45 14.58 9.79
CA GLU A 70 -10.51 13.48 9.59
C GLU A 70 -10.91 12.27 10.46
N THR A 71 -10.77 11.05 9.91
CA THR A 71 -10.99 9.80 10.65
C THR A 71 -9.80 9.54 11.58
N ALA A 72 -10.04 9.35 12.87
CA ALA A 72 -9.00 8.94 13.82
C ALA A 72 -8.66 7.46 13.63
N PHE A 73 -7.42 7.16 13.29
CA PHE A 73 -6.95 5.78 13.17
C PHE A 73 -6.46 5.24 14.50
N VAL A 74 -7.07 4.16 15.00
CA VAL A 74 -6.72 3.50 16.26
C VAL A 74 -6.21 2.06 16.08
N GLY A 75 -6.04 1.61 14.85
CA GLY A 75 -5.73 0.22 14.49
C GLY A 75 -4.32 -0.25 14.84
N TYR A 76 -3.45 0.61 15.39
CA TYR A 76 -2.19 0.18 15.98
C TYR A 76 -2.36 -0.29 17.45
N GLN A 77 -3.39 0.17 18.13
CA GLN A 77 -3.65 -0.15 19.53
C GLN A 77 -4.71 -1.24 19.71
N THR A 78 -5.71 -1.26 18.83
CA THR A 78 -6.84 -2.18 18.93
C THR A 78 -7.33 -2.66 17.57
N LEU A 79 -7.87 -3.86 17.53
CA LEU A 79 -8.55 -4.42 16.35
C LEU A 79 -10.07 -4.23 16.40
N GLU A 80 -10.59 -3.68 17.49
CA GLU A 80 -12.00 -3.40 17.67
C GLU A 80 -12.19 -2.06 18.37
N THR A 81 -13.15 -1.26 17.91
CA THR A 81 -13.54 -0.01 18.56
C THR A 81 -15.00 0.31 18.32
N THR A 82 -15.58 1.10 19.20
CA THR A 82 -16.89 1.70 18.98
C THR A 82 -16.72 2.99 18.19
N ALA A 83 -17.44 3.13 17.08
CA ALA A 83 -17.32 4.27 16.18
C ALA A 83 -18.69 4.81 15.77
N LYS A 84 -18.76 6.11 15.48
CA LYS A 84 -19.96 6.77 14.96
C LYS A 84 -19.91 6.78 13.44
N VAL A 85 -21.00 6.45 12.77
CA VAL A 85 -21.15 6.56 11.31
C VAL A 85 -21.36 8.04 10.95
N LEU A 86 -20.37 8.63 10.27
CA LEU A 86 -20.42 10.03 9.85
C LEU A 86 -21.12 10.21 8.50
N ALA A 87 -20.92 9.29 7.58
CA ALA A 87 -21.57 9.28 6.28
C ALA A 87 -21.65 7.86 5.70
N ILE A 88 -22.62 7.71 4.82
CA ILE A 88 -22.80 6.53 3.97
C ILE A 88 -22.89 7.04 2.54
N VAL A 89 -22.06 6.49 1.64
CA VAL A 89 -22.09 6.81 0.21
C VAL A 89 -22.57 5.59 -0.56
N LYS A 90 -23.55 5.79 -1.42
CA LYS A 90 -24.13 4.77 -2.29
C LYS A 90 -24.26 5.34 -3.70
N ASN A 91 -23.67 4.67 -4.69
CA ASN A 91 -23.67 5.10 -6.10
C ASN A 91 -23.17 6.56 -6.32
N GLY A 92 -22.17 7.00 -5.54
CA GLY A 92 -21.60 8.34 -5.64
C GLY A 92 -22.39 9.44 -4.93
N GLU A 93 -23.43 9.12 -4.16
CA GLU A 93 -24.25 10.09 -3.42
C GLU A 93 -24.31 9.76 -1.93
N ARG A 94 -24.31 10.78 -1.06
CA ARG A 94 -24.59 10.60 0.37
C ARG A 94 -26.03 10.19 0.58
N VAL A 95 -26.21 9.15 1.38
CA VAL A 95 -27.54 8.67 1.81
C VAL A 95 -27.64 8.66 3.32
N SER A 96 -28.85 8.78 3.86
CA SER A 96 -29.10 8.73 5.30
C SER A 96 -29.07 7.32 5.86
N SER A 97 -29.31 6.30 5.03
CA SER A 97 -29.25 4.89 5.43
C SER A 97 -28.92 3.97 4.26
N ALA A 98 -28.49 2.76 4.59
CA ALA A 98 -28.27 1.66 3.63
C ALA A 98 -28.89 0.37 4.16
N LYS A 99 -29.56 -0.38 3.27
CA LYS A 99 -30.32 -1.58 3.60
C LYS A 99 -29.60 -2.85 3.16
N GLU A 100 -30.07 -3.96 3.69
CA GLU A 100 -29.61 -5.29 3.30
C GLU A 100 -29.55 -5.44 1.77
N GLY A 101 -28.39 -5.92 1.27
CA GLY A 101 -28.07 -6.05 -0.15
C GLY A 101 -27.35 -4.84 -0.76
N ASP A 102 -27.25 -3.71 -0.07
CA ASP A 102 -26.58 -2.52 -0.59
C ASP A 102 -25.05 -2.63 -0.49
N SER A 103 -24.38 -2.23 -1.56
CA SER A 103 -22.95 -1.95 -1.56
C SER A 103 -22.74 -0.46 -1.34
N VAL A 104 -21.92 -0.11 -0.35
CA VAL A 104 -21.74 1.27 0.14
C VAL A 104 -20.30 1.54 0.54
N ILE A 105 -19.94 2.82 0.68
CA ILE A 105 -18.78 3.25 1.47
C ILE A 105 -19.29 3.84 2.78
N VAL A 106 -18.71 3.41 3.88
CA VAL A 106 -19.02 3.93 5.21
C VAL A 106 -17.84 4.74 5.73
N ILE A 107 -18.11 5.94 6.20
CA ILE A 107 -17.13 6.82 6.85
C ILE A 107 -17.42 6.87 8.34
N LEU A 108 -16.38 6.61 9.15
CA LEU A 108 -16.46 6.58 10.60
C LEU A 108 -15.64 7.73 11.21
N ASN A 109 -16.01 8.18 12.41
CA ASN A 109 -15.23 9.18 13.15
C ASN A 109 -13.88 8.62 13.62
N GLN A 110 -13.81 7.33 13.90
CA GLN A 110 -12.57 6.60 14.22
C GLN A 110 -12.65 5.17 13.71
N THR A 111 -11.49 4.55 13.44
CA THR A 111 -11.45 3.22 12.86
C THR A 111 -10.24 2.41 13.30
N PRO A 112 -10.38 1.09 13.52
CA PRO A 112 -9.26 0.17 13.68
C PRO A 112 -8.77 -0.39 12.34
N PHE A 113 -9.48 -0.13 11.23
CA PHE A 113 -9.16 -0.65 9.90
C PHE A 113 -7.98 0.10 9.30
N TYR A 114 -6.92 -0.60 8.92
CA TYR A 114 -5.81 -0.06 8.15
C TYR A 114 -6.26 0.17 6.71
N ALA A 115 -6.05 1.37 6.21
CA ALA A 115 -6.32 1.68 4.82
C ALA A 115 -5.15 1.26 3.92
N GLU A 116 -5.45 0.81 2.69
CA GLU A 116 -4.43 0.47 1.70
C GLU A 116 -3.36 1.56 1.63
N GLY A 117 -2.09 1.15 1.75
CA GLY A 117 -0.97 2.08 1.71
C GLY A 117 0.38 1.37 1.84
N GLY A 118 1.43 1.96 1.27
CA GLY A 118 2.77 1.36 1.32
C GLY A 118 2.85 -0.02 0.69
N GLY A 119 1.98 -0.33 -0.29
CA GLY A 119 1.89 -1.65 -0.93
C GLY A 119 1.14 -2.71 -0.11
N GLN A 120 0.70 -2.40 1.11
CA GLN A 120 -0.15 -3.28 1.91
C GLN A 120 -1.62 -3.07 1.55
N VAL A 121 -2.36 -4.16 1.38
CA VAL A 121 -3.81 -4.15 1.15
C VAL A 121 -4.56 -3.58 2.35
N GLY A 122 -5.76 -3.03 2.11
CA GLY A 122 -6.66 -2.57 3.15
C GLY A 122 -7.21 -3.70 4.00
N ASP A 123 -7.61 -3.38 5.23
CA ASP A 123 -8.24 -4.34 6.12
C ASP A 123 -9.66 -4.65 5.73
N THR A 124 -10.05 -5.85 6.07
CA THR A 124 -11.43 -6.34 6.01
C THR A 124 -11.97 -6.65 7.41
N GLY A 125 -13.29 -6.74 7.53
CA GLY A 125 -13.93 -7.06 8.81
C GLY A 125 -15.41 -6.75 8.83
N ILE A 126 -15.94 -6.31 9.96
CA ILE A 126 -17.36 -6.05 10.14
C ILE A 126 -17.63 -4.74 10.88
N LEU A 127 -18.74 -4.08 10.53
CA LEU A 127 -19.38 -3.05 11.35
C LEU A 127 -20.72 -3.60 11.82
N LYS A 128 -20.99 -3.51 13.12
CA LYS A 128 -22.17 -4.12 13.72
C LYS A 128 -22.78 -3.24 14.79
N ASN A 129 -24.11 -3.18 14.79
CA ASN A 129 -24.93 -2.70 15.91
C ASN A 129 -26.17 -3.58 16.09
N SER A 130 -27.17 -3.13 16.84
CA SER A 130 -28.42 -3.87 17.05
C SER A 130 -29.28 -3.97 15.79
N GLY A 131 -29.16 -3.05 14.84
CA GLY A 131 -29.97 -2.93 13.62
C GLY A 131 -29.32 -3.44 12.36
N ALA A 132 -27.98 -3.52 12.32
CA ALA A 132 -27.24 -3.83 11.11
C ALA A 132 -26.03 -4.74 11.34
N LEU A 133 -25.73 -5.55 10.32
CA LEU A 133 -24.45 -6.22 10.12
C LEU A 133 -23.92 -5.86 8.73
N VAL A 134 -22.74 -5.27 8.69
CA VAL A 134 -22.11 -4.77 7.45
C VAL A 134 -20.73 -5.40 7.32
N ASN A 135 -20.47 -6.05 6.20
CA ASN A 135 -19.17 -6.64 5.91
C ASN A 135 -18.31 -5.60 5.19
N VAL A 136 -17.17 -5.25 5.78
CA VAL A 136 -16.14 -4.44 5.15
C VAL A 136 -15.25 -5.35 4.30
N THR A 137 -15.22 -5.09 3.01
CA THR A 137 -14.48 -5.90 2.03
C THR A 137 -13.13 -5.30 1.66
N ASP A 138 -12.95 -4.01 1.90
CA ASP A 138 -11.71 -3.28 1.68
C ASP A 138 -11.74 -1.95 2.45
N THR A 139 -10.57 -1.38 2.71
CA THR A 139 -10.43 -0.06 3.34
C THR A 139 -9.38 0.76 2.59
N THR A 140 -9.78 1.91 2.09
CA THR A 140 -8.90 2.87 1.41
C THR A 140 -8.89 4.21 2.15
N LYS A 141 -8.05 5.15 1.73
CA LYS A 141 -7.93 6.46 2.33
C LYS A 141 -7.84 7.53 1.25
N ASN A 142 -8.60 8.61 1.40
CA ASN A 142 -8.55 9.74 0.49
C ASN A 142 -7.52 10.82 0.94
N GLN A 143 -7.37 11.88 0.15
CA GLN A 143 -6.43 12.98 0.43
C GLN A 143 -6.81 13.76 1.71
N SER A 144 -8.10 13.82 2.06
CA SER A 144 -8.62 14.46 3.27
C SER A 144 -8.49 13.60 4.52
N LYS A 145 -7.72 12.51 4.45
CA LYS A 145 -7.48 11.55 5.53
C LYS A 145 -8.76 10.88 6.08
N LEU A 146 -9.79 10.78 5.26
CA LEU A 146 -10.96 9.98 5.55
C LEU A 146 -10.68 8.52 5.18
N PHE A 147 -11.02 7.60 6.08
CA PHE A 147 -10.98 6.16 5.82
C PHE A 147 -12.30 5.72 5.21
N LEU A 148 -12.21 5.18 4.00
CA LEU A 148 -13.32 4.74 3.17
C LEU A 148 -13.48 3.22 3.34
N HIS A 149 -14.48 2.80 4.12
CA HIS A 149 -14.77 1.38 4.33
C HIS A 149 -15.70 0.91 3.22
N HIS A 150 -15.15 0.26 2.19
CA HIS A 150 -15.93 -0.37 1.13
C HIS A 150 -16.67 -1.57 1.73
N ALA A 151 -17.99 -1.57 1.67
CA ALA A 151 -18.77 -2.47 2.47
C ALA A 151 -20.06 -2.93 1.78
N PHE A 152 -20.56 -4.04 2.28
CA PHE A 152 -21.82 -4.64 1.87
C PHE A 152 -22.70 -4.85 3.10
N VAL A 153 -23.94 -4.36 3.06
CA VAL A 153 -24.91 -4.54 4.16
C VAL A 153 -25.44 -5.98 4.10
N ALA A 154 -24.92 -6.83 4.99
CA ALA A 154 -25.25 -8.25 5.03
C ALA A 154 -26.60 -8.51 5.69
N LYS A 155 -27.04 -7.63 6.62
CA LYS A 155 -28.32 -7.76 7.33
C LYS A 155 -28.76 -6.42 7.89
N GLY A 156 -30.06 -6.14 7.79
CA GLY A 156 -30.72 -5.02 8.44
C GLY A 156 -30.53 -3.69 7.72
N GLU A 157 -30.45 -2.59 8.47
CA GLU A 157 -30.30 -1.23 7.95
C GLU A 157 -29.27 -0.47 8.79
N LEU A 158 -28.25 0.09 8.12
CA LEU A 158 -27.26 0.98 8.71
C LEU A 158 -27.71 2.43 8.51
N ILE A 159 -27.69 3.24 9.57
CA ILE A 159 -28.16 4.63 9.54
C ILE A 159 -27.00 5.57 9.93
N VAL A 160 -26.94 6.73 9.29
CA VAL A 160 -25.98 7.79 9.63
C VAL A 160 -26.25 8.27 11.06
N ASP A 161 -25.20 8.69 11.75
CA ASP A 161 -25.19 9.09 13.17
C ASP A 161 -25.32 7.96 14.19
N GLU A 162 -25.62 6.74 13.76
CA GLU A 162 -25.60 5.59 14.66
C GLU A 162 -24.18 5.20 15.09
N THR A 163 -24.13 4.53 16.21
CA THR A 163 -22.89 3.93 16.74
C THR A 163 -22.82 2.47 16.32
N VAL A 164 -21.64 2.07 15.84
CA VAL A 164 -21.32 0.68 15.48
C VAL A 164 -20.08 0.21 16.21
N THR A 165 -19.98 -1.08 16.44
CA THR A 165 -18.71 -1.74 16.76
C THR A 165 -18.03 -2.08 15.45
N ALA A 166 -16.84 -1.54 15.24
CA ALA A 166 -15.97 -1.74 14.08
C ALA A 166 -14.90 -2.76 14.46
N SER A 167 -14.91 -3.94 13.85
CA SER A 167 -14.02 -5.06 14.19
C SER A 167 -13.28 -5.56 12.95
N VAL A 168 -11.95 -5.51 13.00
CA VAL A 168 -11.05 -6.00 11.93
C VAL A 168 -10.97 -7.53 11.98
N HIS A 169 -10.83 -8.17 10.82
CA HIS A 169 -10.59 -9.60 10.74
C HIS A 169 -9.18 -9.93 11.27
N SER A 170 -9.11 -10.31 12.54
CA SER A 170 -7.86 -10.41 13.31
C SER A 170 -6.82 -11.36 12.72
N MET A 171 -7.25 -12.50 12.16
CA MET A 171 -6.33 -13.46 11.56
C MET A 171 -5.71 -12.91 10.27
N LEU A 172 -6.51 -12.34 9.37
CA LEU A 172 -5.99 -11.74 8.13
C LEU A 172 -5.03 -10.60 8.43
N ARG A 173 -5.39 -9.70 9.37
CA ARG A 173 -4.50 -8.62 9.80
C ARG A 173 -3.17 -9.17 10.32
N ARG A 174 -3.18 -10.22 11.12
CA ARG A 174 -1.97 -10.85 11.65
C ARG A 174 -1.10 -11.39 10.52
N ASP A 175 -1.68 -12.11 9.58
CA ASP A 175 -0.96 -12.70 8.46
C ASP A 175 -0.34 -11.60 7.57
N ILE A 176 -1.09 -10.53 7.28
CA ILE A 176 -0.61 -9.33 6.57
C ILE A 176 0.56 -8.67 7.32
N MET A 177 0.46 -8.51 8.65
CA MET A 177 1.54 -7.93 9.46
C MET A 177 2.80 -8.78 9.43
N CYS A 178 2.68 -10.11 9.49
CA CYS A 178 3.81 -11.03 9.35
C CYS A 178 4.45 -10.90 7.96
N ASN A 179 3.65 -10.84 6.91
CA ASN A 179 4.12 -10.69 5.55
C ASN A 179 4.78 -9.31 5.32
N HIS A 180 4.22 -8.25 5.88
CA HIS A 180 4.84 -6.92 5.78
C HIS A 180 6.21 -6.88 6.50
N THR A 181 6.30 -7.48 7.69
CA THR A 181 7.59 -7.63 8.39
C THR A 181 8.57 -8.46 7.53
N ALA A 182 8.11 -9.55 6.93
CA ALA A 182 8.94 -10.37 6.04
C ALA A 182 9.44 -9.59 4.82
N ALA A 183 8.67 -8.63 4.28
CA ALA A 183 9.12 -7.75 3.20
C ALA A 183 10.33 -6.89 3.62
N HIS A 184 10.34 -6.35 4.84
CA HIS A 184 11.48 -5.61 5.37
C HIS A 184 12.71 -6.51 5.55
N LEU A 185 12.54 -7.71 6.10
CA LEU A 185 13.62 -8.68 6.23
C LEU A 185 14.17 -9.10 4.87
N LEU A 186 13.29 -9.28 3.87
CA LEU A 186 13.68 -9.61 2.50
C LEU A 186 14.53 -8.50 1.88
N GLN A 187 14.14 -7.24 2.03
CA GLN A 187 14.93 -6.12 1.53
C GLN A 187 16.33 -6.08 2.15
N ALA A 188 16.43 -6.25 3.48
CA ALA A 188 17.71 -6.28 4.18
C ALA A 188 18.58 -7.45 3.69
N ALA A 189 18.02 -8.65 3.58
CA ALA A 189 18.73 -9.84 3.09
C ALA A 189 19.20 -9.68 1.64
N LEU A 190 18.36 -9.12 0.77
CA LEU A 190 18.74 -8.84 -0.63
C LEU A 190 19.93 -7.87 -0.69
N ARG A 191 19.95 -6.81 0.11
CA ARG A 191 21.09 -5.89 0.18
C ARG A 191 22.35 -6.55 0.72
N ASN A 192 22.22 -7.38 1.75
CA ASN A 192 23.36 -8.11 2.33
C ASN A 192 23.98 -9.11 1.35
N VAL A 193 23.16 -9.80 0.54
CA VAL A 193 23.62 -10.83 -0.38
C VAL A 193 24.08 -10.27 -1.72
N LEU A 194 23.35 -9.26 -2.26
CA LEU A 194 23.57 -8.74 -3.61
C LEU A 194 24.31 -7.40 -3.62
N GLY A 195 24.24 -6.65 -2.54
CA GLY A 195 24.92 -5.36 -2.38
C GLY A 195 23.99 -4.16 -2.22
N ASP A 196 24.56 -3.02 -1.84
CA ASP A 196 23.85 -1.79 -1.49
C ASP A 196 23.08 -1.11 -2.62
N HIS A 197 23.31 -1.50 -3.87
CA HIS A 197 22.59 -1.02 -5.05
C HIS A 197 21.16 -1.52 -5.13
N VAL A 198 20.80 -2.53 -4.32
CA VAL A 198 19.43 -3.06 -4.29
C VAL A 198 18.51 -2.05 -3.62
N GLU A 199 17.56 -1.55 -4.40
CA GLU A 199 16.53 -0.62 -3.97
C GLU A 199 15.15 -1.18 -4.29
N GLN A 200 14.18 -0.94 -3.40
CA GLN A 200 12.81 -1.32 -3.64
C GLN A 200 12.22 -0.47 -4.78
N ALA A 201 11.67 -1.12 -5.79
CA ALA A 201 10.95 -0.48 -6.89
C ALA A 201 9.42 -0.52 -6.69
N GLY A 202 8.92 -1.53 -5.97
CA GLY A 202 7.51 -1.70 -5.62
C GLY A 202 7.29 -2.88 -4.69
N GLN A 203 6.09 -2.95 -4.11
CA GLN A 203 5.67 -4.13 -3.35
C GLN A 203 4.15 -4.29 -3.35
N MET A 204 3.71 -5.50 -3.09
CA MET A 204 2.34 -5.83 -2.73
C MET A 204 2.39 -6.81 -1.55
N VAL A 205 1.65 -6.50 -0.49
CA VAL A 205 1.59 -7.30 0.73
C VAL A 205 0.13 -7.62 1.03
N ASN A 206 -0.21 -8.92 1.06
CA ASN A 206 -1.52 -9.42 1.46
C ASN A 206 -1.38 -10.55 2.50
N ASP A 207 -2.47 -11.22 2.82
CA ASP A 207 -2.51 -12.32 3.79
C ASP A 207 -1.80 -13.61 3.32
N LYS A 208 -1.53 -13.75 2.02
CA LYS A 208 -0.98 -14.97 1.42
C LYS A 208 0.46 -14.84 1.00
N GLU A 209 0.84 -13.65 0.49
CA GLU A 209 2.14 -13.46 -0.15
C GLU A 209 2.63 -12.02 -0.10
N VAL A 210 3.91 -11.88 -0.36
CA VAL A 210 4.58 -10.61 -0.64
C VAL A 210 5.12 -10.68 -2.06
N ARG A 211 4.71 -9.71 -2.91
CA ARG A 211 5.47 -9.40 -4.13
C ARG A 211 6.40 -8.25 -3.81
N PHE A 212 7.69 -8.43 -4.11
CA PHE A 212 8.70 -7.43 -3.85
C PHE A 212 9.51 -7.18 -5.12
N ASP A 213 9.32 -6.01 -5.72
CA ASP A 213 9.99 -5.58 -6.94
C ASP A 213 11.22 -4.74 -6.54
N PHE A 214 12.40 -5.09 -7.05
CA PHE A 214 13.65 -4.43 -6.69
C PHE A 214 14.60 -4.26 -7.88
N THR A 215 15.54 -3.33 -7.75
CA THR A 215 16.56 -3.08 -8.77
C THR A 215 17.73 -4.05 -8.62
N HIS A 216 18.10 -4.74 -9.72
CA HIS A 216 19.31 -5.55 -9.80
C HIS A 216 19.74 -5.70 -11.26
N PHE A 217 21.03 -5.98 -11.48
CA PHE A 217 21.65 -5.98 -12.81
C PHE A 217 21.35 -7.25 -13.63
N SER A 218 21.01 -8.37 -12.97
CA SER A 218 20.78 -9.67 -13.60
C SER A 218 19.74 -10.49 -12.83
N ALA A 219 19.28 -11.58 -13.42
CA ALA A 219 18.49 -12.57 -12.68
C ALA A 219 19.33 -13.18 -11.55
N LEU A 220 18.70 -13.43 -10.39
CA LEU A 220 19.35 -14.06 -9.26
C LEU A 220 19.77 -15.49 -9.59
N THR A 221 20.94 -15.89 -9.15
CA THR A 221 21.39 -17.29 -9.20
C THR A 221 20.68 -18.12 -8.13
N PRO A 222 20.57 -19.45 -8.31
CA PRO A 222 20.01 -20.34 -7.28
C PRO A 222 20.74 -20.23 -5.93
N GLU A 223 22.05 -19.98 -5.95
CA GLU A 223 22.88 -19.80 -4.76
C GLU A 223 22.55 -18.51 -4.02
N GLU A 224 22.31 -17.40 -4.73
CA GLU A 224 21.90 -16.13 -4.15
C GLU A 224 20.49 -16.24 -3.54
N ILE A 225 19.55 -16.85 -4.25
CA ILE A 225 18.20 -17.12 -3.73
C ILE A 225 18.29 -17.92 -2.43
N THR A 226 19.08 -18.99 -2.42
CA THR A 226 19.25 -19.84 -1.24
C THR A 226 19.82 -19.06 -0.05
N LYS A 227 20.79 -18.16 -0.27
CA LYS A 227 21.35 -17.32 0.79
C LYS A 227 20.32 -16.34 1.34
N VAL A 228 19.57 -15.66 0.47
CA VAL A 228 18.50 -14.74 0.88
C VAL A 228 17.44 -15.46 1.72
N GLU A 229 16.97 -16.62 1.26
CA GLU A 229 16.00 -17.46 1.99
C GLU A 229 16.54 -17.88 3.38
N GLN A 230 17.80 -18.32 3.44
CA GLN A 230 18.43 -18.74 4.68
C GLN A 230 18.53 -17.57 5.67
N GLU A 231 18.91 -16.40 5.21
CA GLU A 231 19.05 -15.20 6.03
C GLU A 231 17.69 -14.75 6.59
N VAL A 232 16.67 -14.58 5.75
CA VAL A 232 15.31 -14.22 6.17
C VAL A 232 14.78 -15.23 7.19
N ASN A 233 14.89 -16.52 6.90
CA ASN A 233 14.41 -17.59 7.80
C ASN A 233 15.21 -17.66 9.11
N LEU A 234 16.49 -17.30 9.10
CA LEU A 234 17.31 -17.22 10.33
C LEU A 234 16.76 -16.13 11.24
N ILE A 235 16.48 -14.94 10.72
CA ILE A 235 15.95 -13.82 11.50
C ILE A 235 14.55 -14.13 12.03
N ILE A 236 13.66 -14.70 11.20
CA ILE A 236 12.33 -15.13 11.65
C ILE A 236 12.45 -16.12 12.83
N ARG A 237 13.34 -17.10 12.73
CA ARG A 237 13.56 -18.10 13.81
C ARG A 237 14.14 -17.54 15.07
N ARG A 238 14.86 -16.40 15.02
CA ARG A 238 15.33 -15.71 16.21
C ARG A 238 14.20 -15.08 17.02
N ALA A 239 13.02 -14.93 16.44
CA ALA A 239 11.83 -14.34 17.09
C ALA A 239 12.15 -13.01 17.79
N ILE A 240 12.88 -12.13 17.07
CA ILE A 240 13.25 -10.81 17.59
C ILE A 240 12.00 -9.94 17.64
N ASP A 241 11.81 -9.21 18.73
CA ASP A 241 10.70 -8.28 18.88
C ASP A 241 10.77 -7.16 17.83
N VAL A 242 9.62 -6.85 17.24
CA VAL A 242 9.46 -5.73 16.31
C VAL A 242 9.17 -4.48 17.13
N GLU A 243 10.10 -3.53 17.13
CA GLU A 243 9.91 -2.25 17.79
C GLU A 243 9.40 -1.20 16.79
N CYS A 244 8.43 -0.40 17.22
CA CYS A 244 7.91 0.73 16.47
C CYS A 244 8.09 2.00 17.28
N ARG A 245 8.78 2.99 16.71
CA ARG A 245 9.02 4.28 17.36
C ARG A 245 8.65 5.42 16.41
N GLU A 246 7.97 6.44 16.91
CA GLU A 246 7.77 7.69 16.19
C GLU A 246 8.91 8.64 16.50
N MET A 247 9.50 9.23 15.45
CA MET A 247 10.61 10.16 15.60
C MET A 247 10.69 11.13 14.42
N PRO A 248 11.40 12.27 14.53
CA PRO A 248 11.68 13.14 13.42
C PRO A 248 12.41 12.41 12.29
N ILE A 249 12.04 12.71 11.04
CA ILE A 249 12.64 12.06 9.85
C ILE A 249 14.17 12.16 9.81
N GLU A 250 14.73 13.27 10.31
CA GLU A 250 16.18 13.47 10.36
C GLU A 250 16.89 12.56 11.39
N GLU A 251 16.20 12.18 12.45
CA GLU A 251 16.70 11.18 13.41
C GLU A 251 16.62 9.77 12.81
N ALA A 252 15.52 9.45 12.16
CA ALA A 252 15.35 8.17 11.46
C ALA A 252 16.45 7.93 10.42
N LYS A 253 16.80 8.95 9.64
CA LYS A 253 17.91 8.87 8.67
C LYS A 253 19.27 8.63 9.35
N LYS A 254 19.53 9.25 10.49
CA LYS A 254 20.78 9.05 11.23
C LYS A 254 20.90 7.64 11.82
N LEU A 255 19.77 7.00 12.12
CA LEU A 255 19.72 5.61 12.57
C LEU A 255 19.88 4.60 11.43
N GLY A 256 19.97 5.07 10.16
CA GLY A 256 20.09 4.20 9.00
C GLY A 256 18.75 3.62 8.56
N ALA A 257 17.62 4.17 9.02
CA ALA A 257 16.32 3.71 8.60
C ALA A 257 16.17 3.83 7.09
N MET A 258 15.73 2.74 6.46
CA MET A 258 15.50 2.69 5.02
C MET A 258 14.23 3.47 4.69
N ALA A 259 14.38 4.56 3.92
CA ALA A 259 13.26 5.31 3.39
C ALA A 259 12.93 4.82 1.98
N LEU A 260 11.67 4.53 1.70
CA LEU A 260 11.23 4.13 0.36
C LEU A 260 11.25 5.33 -0.59
N PHE A 261 11.84 5.15 -1.77
CA PHE A 261 11.87 6.18 -2.79
C PHE A 261 10.45 6.46 -3.32
N GLY A 262 10.07 7.75 -3.33
CA GLY A 262 8.80 8.23 -3.91
C GLY A 262 7.67 8.42 -2.90
N GLU A 263 7.79 8.02 -1.65
CA GLU A 263 6.84 8.37 -0.61
C GLU A 263 7.14 9.76 -0.02
N LYS A 264 6.08 10.55 0.14
CA LYS A 264 6.18 11.84 0.86
C LYS A 264 6.02 11.58 2.35
N TYR A 265 7.14 11.50 3.05
CA TYR A 265 7.14 11.41 4.51
C TYR A 265 6.84 12.78 5.14
N GLY A 266 6.07 12.77 6.23
CA GLY A 266 5.91 13.95 7.07
C GLY A 266 7.15 14.22 7.94
N ASP A 267 7.11 15.28 8.75
CA ASP A 267 8.21 15.64 9.67
C ASP A 267 8.45 14.55 10.74
N ILE A 268 7.40 13.84 11.13
CA ILE A 268 7.43 12.70 12.06
C ILE A 268 7.14 11.43 11.26
N VAL A 269 8.01 10.44 11.42
CA VAL A 269 7.91 9.14 10.78
C VAL A 269 7.87 8.01 11.81
N ARG A 270 7.16 6.94 11.46
CA ARG A 270 7.15 5.72 12.24
C ARG A 270 8.24 4.79 11.73
N VAL A 271 9.26 4.59 12.55
CA VAL A 271 10.38 3.67 12.30
C VAL A 271 10.03 2.31 12.88
N VAL A 272 10.17 1.28 12.08
CA VAL A 272 10.02 -0.12 12.47
C VAL A 272 11.41 -0.75 12.49
N SER A 273 11.79 -1.35 13.59
CA SER A 273 13.08 -2.03 13.74
C SER A 273 12.93 -3.47 14.20
N VAL A 274 13.78 -4.35 13.69
CA VAL A 274 13.87 -5.77 14.05
C VAL A 274 15.31 -6.06 14.47
N GLY A 275 15.64 -5.79 15.74
CA GLY A 275 17.02 -5.81 16.22
C GLY A 275 17.91 -4.88 15.39
N ASP A 276 19.03 -5.43 14.87
CA ASP A 276 19.99 -4.69 14.04
C ASP A 276 19.56 -4.57 12.56
N TYR A 277 18.38 -5.08 12.21
CA TYR A 277 17.84 -5.11 10.84
C TYR A 277 16.93 -3.93 10.50
N SER A 278 16.80 -2.95 11.28
CA SER A 278 15.81 -1.87 11.26
C SER A 278 15.27 -1.39 9.95
#